data_286fc52422361cd9e78b353b5011bf55
#
_entry.id   286fc52422361cd9e78b353b5011bf55
#
_cell.length_a   1.000
_cell.length_b   1.000
_cell.length_c   1.000
_cell.angle_alpha   90.00
_cell.angle_beta   90.00
_cell.angle_gamma   90.00
#
_symmetry.space_group_name_H-M   'P 1'
#
loop_
_entity.id
_entity.type
_entity.pdbx_description
1 polymer ?
#
loop_
_entity_poly.entity_id
_entity_poly.type
_entity_poly.pdbx_seq_one_letter_code
_entity_poly.pdbx_strand_id
1 'polypeptide(L)'
;MTLEDLLKSRDARVAHQAELLGDYPGKSLLCLTVMLPGPVKRSSMSLKIAAAAVEAVRGAFSPVFEELRDLETGYEGYFIVDMDPFDAKKCAVELEETHPLGRLFDLDVILSLKKAVFADGGADSGASSLKMPVFADGGADSGASSLKTPVFADGVRPLGREELGLEPRKCIICGRPVRECMRERTHTTEDLLEKYESIVNNYV
;
A
#
# COMPACT_ATOMS: atom_id res chain seq x y z
N MET A 1 -2.40 -21.95 8.69
CA MET A 1 -2.02 -21.15 7.51
C MET A 1 -0.60 -21.50 7.12
N THR A 2 -0.37 -21.97 5.91
CA THR A 2 0.94 -22.35 5.39
C THR A 2 1.61 -21.18 4.64
N LEU A 3 2.91 -21.31 4.35
CA LEU A 3 3.59 -20.33 3.49
C LEU A 3 3.00 -20.31 2.07
N GLU A 4 2.57 -21.48 1.58
CA GLU A 4 1.94 -21.61 0.26
C GLU A 4 0.60 -20.86 0.20
N ASP A 5 -0.21 -20.92 1.27
CA ASP A 5 -1.47 -20.17 1.36
C ASP A 5 -1.22 -18.65 1.30
N LEU A 6 -0.17 -18.17 1.98
CA LEU A 6 0.20 -16.75 1.95
C LEU A 6 0.66 -16.31 0.56
N LEU A 7 1.45 -17.13 -0.14
CA LEU A 7 1.91 -16.81 -1.49
C LEU A 7 0.75 -16.79 -2.47
N LYS A 8 -0.15 -17.79 -2.42
CA LYS A 8 -1.37 -17.82 -3.26
C LYS A 8 -2.27 -16.61 -3.01
N SER A 9 -2.47 -16.22 -1.73
CA SER A 9 -3.24 -15.03 -1.39
C SER A 9 -2.62 -13.75 -1.96
N ARG A 10 -1.28 -13.65 -1.91
CA ARG A 10 -0.55 -12.51 -2.48
C ARG A 10 -0.72 -12.44 -4.01
N ASP A 11 -0.56 -13.56 -4.71
CA ASP A 11 -0.70 -13.61 -6.16
C ASP A 11 -2.14 -13.29 -6.60
N ALA A 12 -3.14 -13.83 -5.89
CA ALA A 12 -4.55 -13.51 -6.12
C ALA A 12 -4.84 -12.01 -5.91
N ARG A 13 -4.22 -11.40 -4.89
CA ARG A 13 -4.33 -9.95 -4.64
C ARG A 13 -3.79 -9.14 -5.81
N VAL A 14 -2.60 -9.48 -6.32
CA VAL A 14 -1.97 -8.78 -7.45
C VAL A 14 -2.83 -8.90 -8.72
N ALA A 15 -3.36 -10.09 -9.02
CA ALA A 15 -4.25 -10.30 -10.15
C ALA A 15 -5.52 -9.45 -10.04
N HIS A 16 -6.14 -9.42 -8.85
CA HIS A 16 -7.34 -8.61 -8.60
C HIS A 16 -7.07 -7.10 -8.69
N GLN A 17 -5.91 -6.63 -8.23
CA GLN A 17 -5.49 -5.24 -8.40
C GLN A 17 -5.39 -4.84 -9.88
N ALA A 18 -4.84 -5.73 -10.72
CA ALA A 18 -4.73 -5.50 -12.15
C ALA A 18 -6.10 -5.47 -12.84
N GLU A 19 -7.04 -6.32 -12.41
CA GLU A 19 -8.43 -6.35 -12.87
C GLU A 19 -9.14 -5.03 -12.55
N LEU A 20 -9.15 -4.62 -11.28
CA LEU A 20 -9.78 -3.37 -10.85
C LEU A 20 -9.22 -2.13 -11.57
N LEU A 21 -7.91 -2.05 -11.77
CA LEU A 21 -7.31 -0.95 -12.54
C LEU A 21 -7.69 -0.99 -14.03
N GLY A 22 -8.01 -2.17 -14.57
CA GLY A 22 -8.54 -2.34 -15.93
C GLY A 22 -9.99 -1.88 -16.03
N ASP A 23 -10.81 -2.18 -15.03
CA ASP A 23 -12.24 -1.87 -15.00
C ASP A 23 -12.50 -0.37 -14.73
N TYR A 24 -11.57 0.31 -14.06
CA TYR A 24 -11.69 1.73 -13.69
C TYR A 24 -10.56 2.58 -14.29
N PRO A 25 -10.50 2.73 -15.62
CA PRO A 25 -9.44 3.49 -16.28
C PRO A 25 -9.43 4.95 -15.83
N GLY A 26 -8.24 5.48 -15.55
CA GLY A 26 -8.05 6.88 -15.12
C GLY A 26 -8.37 7.16 -13.66
N LYS A 27 -8.71 6.14 -12.88
CA LYS A 27 -8.89 6.22 -11.42
C LYS A 27 -7.69 5.65 -10.69
N SER A 28 -7.58 5.95 -9.41
CA SER A 28 -6.56 5.38 -8.52
C SER A 28 -7.15 4.25 -7.69
N LEU A 29 -6.37 3.20 -7.49
CA LEU A 29 -6.70 2.08 -6.61
C LEU A 29 -5.91 2.19 -5.31
N LEU A 30 -6.62 2.26 -4.18
CA LEU A 30 -6.07 2.10 -2.84
C LEU A 30 -6.34 0.67 -2.36
N CYS A 31 -5.31 0.04 -1.80
CA CYS A 31 -5.39 -1.25 -1.13
C CYS A 31 -5.11 -1.08 0.36
N LEU A 32 -6.10 -1.42 1.17
CA LEU A 32 -5.99 -1.47 2.63
C LEU A 32 -5.61 -2.89 3.07
N THR A 33 -4.59 -3.00 3.93
CA THR A 33 -4.30 -4.25 4.64
C THR A 33 -4.07 -3.98 6.12
N VAL A 34 -4.54 -4.88 6.99
CA VAL A 34 -4.26 -4.81 8.43
C VAL A 34 -2.94 -5.49 8.74
N MET A 35 -2.05 -4.78 9.39
CA MET A 35 -0.70 -5.24 9.71
C MET A 35 -0.67 -5.92 11.08
N LEU A 36 -0.96 -7.24 11.14
CA LEU A 36 -0.80 -8.00 12.37
C LEU A 36 0.52 -8.78 12.38
N PRO A 37 1.36 -8.64 13.42
CA PRO A 37 2.54 -9.46 13.60
C PRO A 37 2.15 -10.92 13.92
N GLY A 38 3.04 -11.85 13.60
CA GLY A 38 2.82 -13.28 13.89
C GLY A 38 1.94 -14.02 12.87
N PRO A 39 1.62 -15.29 13.14
CA PRO A 39 0.94 -16.18 12.19
C PRO A 39 -0.59 -16.01 12.15
N VAL A 40 -1.19 -15.43 13.18
CA VAL A 40 -2.65 -15.19 13.26
C VAL A 40 -2.95 -13.84 12.63
N LYS A 41 -3.57 -13.86 11.46
CA LYS A 41 -3.89 -12.63 10.72
C LYS A 41 -5.35 -12.18 10.90
N ARG A 42 -6.24 -13.12 11.22
CA ARG A 42 -7.66 -12.86 11.49
C ARG A 42 -7.96 -12.98 12.97
N SER A 43 -8.47 -11.94 13.60
CA SER A 43 -8.81 -11.85 15.02
C SER A 43 -9.82 -10.73 15.26
N SER A 44 -10.41 -10.67 16.46
CA SER A 44 -11.26 -9.54 16.86
C SER A 44 -10.49 -8.20 16.81
N MET A 45 -9.21 -8.19 17.12
CA MET A 45 -8.35 -7.02 17.02
C MET A 45 -8.17 -6.57 15.57
N SER A 46 -7.87 -7.50 14.62
CA SER A 46 -7.73 -7.14 13.21
C SER A 46 -9.03 -6.60 12.62
N LEU A 47 -10.18 -7.13 13.02
CA LEU A 47 -11.48 -6.64 12.57
C LEU A 47 -11.80 -5.24 13.11
N LYS A 48 -11.45 -4.95 14.37
CA LYS A 48 -11.55 -3.58 14.92
C LYS A 48 -10.70 -2.58 14.14
N ILE A 49 -9.43 -2.94 13.88
CA ILE A 49 -8.52 -2.09 13.10
C ILE A 49 -9.08 -1.88 11.69
N ALA A 50 -9.54 -2.95 11.03
CA ALA A 50 -10.10 -2.89 9.69
C ALA A 50 -11.33 -1.97 9.62
N ALA A 51 -12.27 -2.11 10.55
CA ALA A 51 -13.47 -1.28 10.60
C ALA A 51 -13.11 0.22 10.72
N ALA A 52 -12.21 0.57 11.64
CA ALA A 52 -11.75 1.95 11.80
C ALA A 52 -11.02 2.47 10.56
N ALA A 53 -10.17 1.65 9.93
CA ALA A 53 -9.44 2.00 8.71
C ALA A 53 -10.40 2.24 7.53
N VAL A 54 -11.42 1.39 7.35
CA VAL A 54 -12.44 1.55 6.30
C VAL A 54 -13.20 2.86 6.46
N GLU A 55 -13.66 3.18 7.67
CA GLU A 55 -14.34 4.45 7.95
C GLU A 55 -13.44 5.65 7.67
N ALA A 56 -12.17 5.57 8.06
CA ALA A 56 -11.19 6.62 7.80
C ALA A 56 -10.94 6.81 6.29
N VAL A 57 -10.83 5.72 5.53
CA VAL A 57 -10.69 5.77 4.06
C VAL A 57 -11.93 6.37 3.41
N ARG A 58 -13.14 5.96 3.81
CA ARG A 58 -14.40 6.55 3.30
C ARG A 58 -14.46 8.05 3.54
N GLY A 59 -14.08 8.49 4.74
CA GLY A 59 -14.07 9.92 5.10
C GLY A 59 -13.03 10.74 4.33
N ALA A 60 -11.83 10.20 4.11
CA ALA A 60 -10.73 10.92 3.46
C ALA A 60 -10.81 10.90 1.93
N PHE A 61 -11.32 9.82 1.32
CA PHE A 61 -11.20 9.60 -0.13
C PHE A 61 -12.54 9.58 -0.87
N SER A 62 -13.67 9.39 -0.19
CA SER A 62 -15.00 9.26 -0.84
C SER A 62 -14.97 8.31 -2.03
N PRO A 63 -14.66 7.02 -1.85
CA PRO A 63 -14.43 6.08 -2.94
C PRO A 63 -15.69 5.91 -3.82
N VAL A 64 -15.48 5.78 -5.13
CA VAL A 64 -16.55 5.50 -6.11
C VAL A 64 -16.89 4.01 -6.21
N PHE A 65 -15.98 3.16 -5.72
CA PHE A 65 -16.17 1.71 -5.59
C PHE A 65 -15.40 1.24 -4.37
N GLU A 66 -15.94 0.25 -3.65
CA GLU A 66 -15.24 -0.44 -2.58
C GLU A 66 -15.55 -1.93 -2.60
N GLU A 67 -14.56 -2.73 -2.26
CA GLU A 67 -14.68 -4.16 -2.01
C GLU A 67 -13.89 -4.53 -0.77
N LEU A 68 -14.52 -5.25 0.16
CA LEU A 68 -13.93 -5.63 1.44
C LEU A 68 -13.88 -7.14 1.56
N ARG A 69 -12.73 -7.70 1.96
CA ARG A 69 -12.51 -9.14 2.10
C ARG A 69 -11.96 -9.46 3.49
N ASP A 70 -12.71 -10.24 4.24
CA ASP A 70 -12.28 -10.79 5.54
C ASP A 70 -11.78 -12.22 5.34
N LEU A 71 -10.46 -12.36 5.18
CA LEU A 71 -9.80 -13.61 4.85
C LEU A 71 -9.01 -14.16 6.05
N GLU A 72 -8.80 -15.47 6.11
CA GLU A 72 -7.90 -16.09 7.10
C GLU A 72 -6.44 -15.59 6.95
N THR A 73 -6.06 -15.17 5.75
CA THR A 73 -4.74 -14.58 5.43
C THR A 73 -4.63 -13.11 5.83
N GLY A 74 -5.71 -12.48 6.28
CA GLY A 74 -5.80 -11.09 6.71
C GLY A 74 -6.95 -10.34 6.05
N TYR A 75 -7.21 -9.14 6.55
CA TYR A 75 -8.23 -8.26 5.99
C TYR A 75 -7.68 -7.47 4.81
N GLU A 76 -8.44 -7.41 3.72
CA GLU A 76 -8.12 -6.65 2.53
C GLU A 76 -9.29 -5.71 2.17
N GLY A 77 -8.97 -4.46 1.85
CA GLY A 77 -9.93 -3.50 1.29
C GLY A 77 -9.40 -2.93 -0.02
N TYR A 78 -10.28 -2.80 -1.01
CA TYR A 78 -9.98 -2.21 -2.30
C TYR A 78 -10.91 -1.02 -2.53
N PHE A 79 -10.34 0.13 -2.84
CA PHE A 79 -11.09 1.37 -3.00
C PHE A 79 -10.65 2.06 -4.28
N ILE A 80 -11.59 2.32 -5.17
CA ILE A 80 -11.36 3.14 -6.36
C ILE A 80 -11.73 4.58 -6.05
N VAL A 81 -10.80 5.49 -6.28
CA VAL A 81 -10.98 6.92 -5.98
C VAL A 81 -10.70 7.79 -7.20
N ASP A 82 -11.41 8.92 -7.28
CA ASP A 82 -11.24 9.92 -8.34
C ASP A 82 -10.20 10.95 -7.92
N MET A 83 -8.96 10.51 -7.82
CA MET A 83 -7.83 11.31 -7.34
C MET A 83 -6.56 10.91 -8.08
N ASP A 84 -5.65 11.86 -8.31
CA ASP A 84 -4.31 11.55 -8.85
C ASP A 84 -3.57 10.58 -7.92
N PRO A 85 -2.83 9.56 -8.44
CA PRO A 85 -2.16 8.57 -7.60
C PRO A 85 -1.16 9.16 -6.60
N PHE A 86 -0.43 10.22 -6.96
CA PHE A 86 0.53 10.85 -6.06
C PHE A 86 -0.16 11.61 -4.93
N ASP A 87 -1.26 12.28 -5.22
CA ASP A 87 -2.07 12.97 -4.21
C ASP A 87 -2.80 11.96 -3.33
N ALA A 88 -3.33 10.88 -3.90
CA ALA A 88 -3.90 9.76 -3.15
C ALA A 88 -2.86 9.15 -2.18
N LYS A 89 -1.59 8.99 -2.62
CA LYS A 89 -0.54 8.45 -1.73
C LYS A 89 -0.15 9.42 -0.62
N LYS A 90 -0.11 10.73 -0.86
CA LYS A 90 0.11 11.74 0.19
C LYS A 90 -0.99 11.67 1.25
N CYS A 91 -2.25 11.65 0.81
CA CYS A 91 -3.40 11.55 1.69
C CYS A 91 -3.40 10.21 2.48
N ALA A 92 -3.05 9.10 1.84
CA ALA A 92 -2.90 7.80 2.50
C ALA A 92 -1.83 7.81 3.59
N VAL A 93 -0.67 8.42 3.31
CA VAL A 93 0.41 8.57 4.29
C VAL A 93 0.00 9.46 5.45
N GLU A 94 -0.66 10.59 5.18
CA GLU A 94 -1.19 11.47 6.22
C GLU A 94 -2.19 10.72 7.12
N LEU A 95 -3.10 9.94 6.52
CA LEU A 95 -4.06 9.12 7.27
C LEU A 95 -3.37 8.08 8.15
N GLU A 96 -2.35 7.37 7.63
CA GLU A 96 -1.55 6.43 8.40
C GLU A 96 -0.79 7.08 9.57
N GLU A 97 -0.42 8.35 9.45
CA GLU A 97 0.35 9.08 10.46
C GLU A 97 -0.52 9.80 11.49
N THR A 98 -1.71 10.25 11.11
CA THR A 98 -2.60 11.07 11.97
C THR A 98 -3.72 10.27 12.63
N HIS A 99 -4.23 9.21 11.99
CA HIS A 99 -5.28 8.39 12.58
C HIS A 99 -4.77 7.60 13.79
N PRO A 100 -5.51 7.51 14.91
CA PRO A 100 -5.06 6.80 16.13
C PRO A 100 -4.64 5.34 15.88
N LEU A 101 -5.31 4.63 14.97
CA LEU A 101 -4.95 3.27 14.55
C LEU A 101 -4.14 3.24 13.25
N GLY A 102 -3.75 4.37 12.68
CA GLY A 102 -3.12 4.45 11.35
C GLY A 102 -1.81 3.69 11.23
N ARG A 103 -1.12 3.50 12.36
CA ARG A 103 0.11 2.70 12.41
C ARG A 103 -0.12 1.19 12.31
N LEU A 104 -1.36 0.72 12.45
CA LEU A 104 -1.75 -0.69 12.49
C LEU A 104 -2.33 -1.20 11.16
N PHE A 105 -2.52 -0.31 10.18
CA PHE A 105 -2.91 -0.66 8.82
C PHE A 105 -1.97 -0.04 7.79
N ASP A 106 -2.02 -0.53 6.58
CA ASP A 106 -1.23 -0.09 5.43
C ASP A 106 -2.15 0.29 4.28
N LEU A 107 -1.91 1.46 3.68
CA LEU A 107 -2.65 1.97 2.54
C LEU A 107 -1.71 2.11 1.34
N ASP A 108 -1.75 1.12 0.47
CA ASP A 108 -1.00 1.14 -0.77
C ASP A 108 -1.82 1.74 -1.91
N VAL A 109 -1.25 2.71 -2.61
CA VAL A 109 -1.76 3.17 -3.91
C VAL A 109 -1.09 2.35 -4.99
N ILE A 110 -1.89 1.70 -5.83
CA ILE A 110 -1.41 0.77 -6.85
C ILE A 110 -1.37 1.45 -8.20
N LEU A 111 -0.22 1.38 -8.86
CA LEU A 111 0.00 1.89 -10.22
C LEU A 111 -0.06 0.76 -11.24
N SER A 112 -0.71 1.01 -12.39
CA SER A 112 -0.59 0.16 -13.56
C SER A 112 0.68 0.51 -14.32
N LEU A 113 1.50 -0.51 -14.65
CA LEU A 113 2.68 -0.38 -15.50
C LEU A 113 2.35 -0.54 -16.99
N LYS A 114 1.11 -0.88 -17.34
CA LYS A 114 0.66 -0.92 -18.73
C LYS A 114 0.69 0.52 -19.26
N LYS A 115 1.55 0.83 -20.26
CA LYS A 115 1.45 2.05 -21.03
C LYS A 115 0.02 2.15 -21.57
N ALA A 116 -0.65 3.28 -21.32
CA ALA A 116 -1.87 3.59 -22.03
C ALA A 116 -1.54 3.54 -23.53
N VAL A 117 -2.03 2.52 -24.22
CA VAL A 117 -2.02 2.49 -25.68
C VAL A 117 -3.11 3.48 -26.06
N PHE A 118 -2.72 4.72 -26.30
CA PHE A 118 -3.62 5.68 -26.93
C PHE A 118 -3.87 5.13 -28.32
N ALA A 119 -5.12 4.76 -28.61
CA ALA A 119 -5.57 4.50 -29.97
C ALA A 119 -5.39 5.81 -30.74
N ASP A 120 -4.47 5.82 -31.70
CA ASP A 120 -4.29 6.92 -32.65
C ASP A 120 -5.60 7.13 -33.40
N GLY A 121 -6.21 8.27 -33.21
CA GLY A 121 -7.45 8.67 -33.90
C GLY A 121 -7.79 10.13 -33.61
N GLY A 122 -7.15 11.08 -34.31
CA GLY A 122 -7.68 12.45 -34.48
C GLY A 122 -6.96 13.54 -33.70
N ALA A 123 -6.28 14.43 -34.42
CA ALA A 123 -5.65 15.66 -34.00
C ALA A 123 -6.63 16.64 -33.30
N ASP A 124 -6.26 17.26 -32.18
CA ASP A 124 -5.94 18.67 -32.10
C ASP A 124 -5.56 19.11 -30.67
N SER A 125 -4.50 19.90 -30.63
CA SER A 125 -4.01 20.93 -29.71
C SER A 125 -4.45 20.96 -28.23
N GLY A 126 -3.48 20.75 -27.30
CA GLY A 126 -3.55 21.28 -25.94
C GLY A 126 -3.05 20.37 -24.82
N ALA A 127 -1.97 19.61 -25.03
CA ALA A 127 -1.38 18.80 -23.97
C ALA A 127 -0.21 19.52 -23.27
N SER A 128 -0.43 19.88 -22.01
CA SER A 128 0.64 20.21 -21.09
C SER A 128 1.52 18.96 -20.87
N SER A 129 2.75 19.04 -21.39
CA SER A 129 3.73 17.96 -21.40
C SER A 129 4.24 17.70 -19.99
N LEU A 130 3.76 16.63 -19.34
CA LEU A 130 4.40 16.06 -18.15
C LEU A 130 5.70 15.38 -18.61
N LYS A 131 6.83 16.09 -18.45
CA LYS A 131 8.16 15.53 -18.64
C LYS A 131 8.45 14.51 -17.54
N MET A 132 8.39 13.23 -17.91
CA MET A 132 9.02 12.18 -17.12
C MET A 132 10.54 12.40 -17.09
N PRO A 133 11.21 12.28 -15.93
CA PRO A 133 12.67 12.31 -15.91
C PRO A 133 13.22 11.06 -16.60
N VAL A 134 13.89 11.26 -17.72
CA VAL A 134 14.70 10.24 -18.40
C VAL A 134 15.97 10.06 -17.59
N PHE A 135 16.15 8.95 -16.92
CA PHE A 135 17.43 8.56 -16.36
C PHE A 135 18.31 8.05 -17.50
N ALA A 136 19.30 8.88 -17.87
CA ALA A 136 20.35 8.50 -18.80
C ALA A 136 21.31 7.51 -18.13
N ASP A 137 21.63 6.43 -18.84
CA ASP A 137 22.71 5.52 -18.52
C ASP A 137 24.06 6.26 -18.47
N GLY A 138 24.76 6.11 -17.37
CA GLY A 138 26.12 6.61 -17.22
C GLY A 138 26.82 5.89 -16.07
N GLY A 139 27.69 4.93 -16.41
CA GLY A 139 28.28 3.91 -15.57
C GLY A 139 29.17 4.37 -14.42
N ALA A 140 29.51 3.39 -13.64
CA ALA A 140 30.63 3.08 -12.75
C ALA A 140 30.27 2.88 -11.27
N ASP A 141 30.21 1.61 -10.93
CA ASP A 141 30.80 0.93 -9.77
C ASP A 141 30.88 1.65 -8.43
N SER A 142 29.95 1.31 -7.50
CA SER A 142 30.24 1.10 -6.09
C SER A 142 29.00 0.49 -5.39
N GLY A 143 29.21 -0.65 -4.69
CA GLY A 143 28.23 -1.54 -4.10
C GLY A 143 27.21 -0.93 -3.15
N ALA A 144 26.09 -0.48 -3.67
CA ALA A 144 24.87 -0.25 -2.94
C ALA A 144 23.88 -1.33 -3.36
N SER A 145 23.53 -2.23 -2.46
CA SER A 145 22.50 -3.24 -2.64
C SER A 145 21.17 -2.56 -3.00
N SER A 146 20.94 -2.40 -4.28
CA SER A 146 19.67 -1.96 -4.85
C SER A 146 18.63 -3.03 -4.49
N LEU A 147 17.84 -2.80 -3.45
CA LEU A 147 16.64 -3.56 -3.17
C LEU A 147 15.69 -3.35 -4.35
N LYS A 148 15.75 -4.29 -5.31
CA LYS A 148 14.82 -4.33 -6.43
C LYS A 148 13.41 -4.39 -5.85
N THR A 149 12.64 -3.33 -6.06
CA THR A 149 11.19 -3.34 -5.83
C THR A 149 10.64 -4.55 -6.60
N PRO A 150 9.86 -5.44 -5.99
CA PRO A 150 9.34 -6.59 -6.70
C PRO A 150 8.48 -6.11 -7.87
N VAL A 151 8.91 -6.38 -9.10
CA VAL A 151 8.09 -6.21 -10.30
C VAL A 151 7.11 -7.36 -10.31
N PHE A 152 5.83 -7.06 -10.08
CA PHE A 152 4.78 -8.07 -10.16
C PHE A 152 4.51 -8.41 -11.62
N ALA A 153 4.31 -9.71 -11.91
CA ALA A 153 4.16 -10.25 -13.27
C ALA A 153 2.98 -9.64 -14.06
N ASP A 154 2.01 -9.06 -13.37
CA ASP A 154 0.77 -8.51 -13.98
C ASP A 154 0.84 -7.02 -14.29
N GLY A 155 2.01 -6.42 -14.20
CA GLY A 155 2.21 -5.02 -14.58
C GLY A 155 1.58 -4.00 -13.62
N VAL A 156 1.43 -4.34 -12.33
CA VAL A 156 1.01 -3.41 -11.27
C VAL A 156 2.08 -3.36 -10.17
N ARG A 157 2.18 -2.23 -9.48
CA ARG A 157 3.07 -2.05 -8.34
C ARG A 157 2.53 -1.00 -7.37
N PRO A 158 2.87 -1.09 -6.08
CA PRO A 158 2.58 0.00 -5.14
C PRO A 158 3.48 1.22 -5.41
N LEU A 159 2.93 2.41 -5.19
CA LEU A 159 3.64 3.68 -5.17
C LEU A 159 4.37 3.83 -3.84
N GLY A 160 5.70 3.92 -3.88
CA GLY A 160 6.55 4.03 -2.69
C GLY A 160 6.54 5.44 -2.07
N ARG A 161 6.82 5.53 -0.75
CA ARG A 161 6.98 6.82 -0.06
C ARG A 161 8.18 7.60 -0.60
N GLU A 162 9.26 6.92 -0.97
CA GLU A 162 10.46 7.52 -1.54
C GLU A 162 10.21 8.24 -2.87
N GLU A 163 9.23 7.78 -3.66
CA GLU A 163 8.87 8.44 -4.93
C GLU A 163 8.21 9.82 -4.71
N LEU A 164 7.72 10.06 -3.49
CA LEU A 164 7.18 11.35 -3.07
C LEU A 164 8.18 12.17 -2.22
N GLY A 165 9.40 11.66 -2.02
CA GLY A 165 10.37 12.30 -1.12
C GLY A 165 9.99 12.22 0.37
N LEU A 166 9.10 11.28 0.75
CA LEU A 166 8.64 11.11 2.12
C LEU A 166 9.56 10.17 2.90
N GLU A 167 9.68 10.43 4.21
CA GLU A 167 10.45 9.61 5.13
C GLU A 167 9.95 8.14 5.16
N PRO A 168 10.87 7.19 5.36
CA PRO A 168 10.52 5.80 5.56
C PRO A 168 9.61 5.60 6.77
N ARG A 169 8.70 4.63 6.69
CA ARG A 169 7.84 4.26 7.82
C ARG A 169 8.69 3.87 9.04
N LYS A 170 8.39 4.45 10.19
CA LYS A 170 9.12 4.23 11.44
C LYS A 170 8.57 3.03 12.21
N CYS A 171 9.41 2.35 12.97
CA CYS A 171 9.00 1.29 13.87
C CYS A 171 8.08 1.83 14.97
N ILE A 172 7.00 1.10 15.26
CA ILE A 172 5.98 1.50 16.24
C ILE A 172 6.48 1.45 17.69
N ILE A 173 7.58 0.72 17.97
CA ILE A 173 8.17 0.58 19.29
C ILE A 173 9.33 1.58 19.48
N CYS A 174 10.34 1.55 18.61
CA CYS A 174 11.60 2.29 18.82
C CYS A 174 11.80 3.50 17.92
N GLY A 175 10.91 3.75 16.96
CA GLY A 175 10.98 4.91 16.08
C GLY A 175 12.06 4.85 14.97
N ARG A 176 12.91 3.81 14.92
CA ARG A 176 13.87 3.60 13.81
C ARG A 176 13.12 3.23 12.52
N PRO A 177 13.76 3.31 11.33
CA PRO A 177 13.16 2.82 10.11
C PRO A 177 12.67 1.37 10.26
N VAL A 178 11.39 1.11 9.93
CA VAL A 178 10.77 -0.19 10.19
C VAL A 178 11.49 -1.35 9.49
N ARG A 179 12.03 -1.09 8.29
CA ARG A 179 12.78 -2.10 7.51
C ARG A 179 14.07 -2.57 8.22
N GLU A 180 14.72 -1.69 8.98
CA GLU A 180 15.91 -2.03 9.78
C GLU A 180 15.51 -2.94 10.94
N CYS A 181 14.49 -2.55 11.71
CA CYS A 181 13.98 -3.37 12.81
C CYS A 181 13.52 -4.76 12.36
N MET A 182 12.87 -4.85 11.19
CA MET A 182 12.44 -6.14 10.62
C MET A 182 13.63 -7.01 10.21
N ARG A 183 14.66 -6.43 9.59
CA ARG A 183 15.87 -7.14 9.18
C ARG A 183 16.67 -7.67 10.36
N GLU A 184 16.82 -6.82 11.36
CA GLU A 184 17.59 -7.11 12.57
C GLU A 184 16.78 -7.91 13.61
N ARG A 185 15.47 -8.10 13.40
CA ARG A 185 14.54 -8.70 14.38
C ARG A 185 14.69 -8.08 15.77
N THR A 186 14.74 -6.73 15.82
CA THR A 186 15.00 -5.97 17.05
C THR A 186 13.95 -6.19 18.13
N HIS A 187 12.70 -6.44 17.73
CA HIS A 187 11.55 -6.65 18.61
C HIS A 187 10.97 -8.04 18.36
N THR A 188 10.50 -8.67 19.42
CA THR A 188 9.80 -9.95 19.32
C THR A 188 8.39 -9.76 18.76
N THR A 189 7.75 -10.85 18.34
CA THR A 189 6.33 -10.81 17.93
C THR A 189 5.44 -10.43 19.11
N GLU A 190 5.79 -10.89 20.30
CA GLU A 190 5.09 -10.61 21.55
C GLU A 190 5.13 -9.12 21.88
N ASP A 191 6.31 -8.49 21.83
CA ASP A 191 6.47 -7.03 22.04
C ASP A 191 5.58 -6.22 21.08
N LEU A 192 5.55 -6.65 19.82
CA LEU A 192 4.72 -5.99 18.79
C LEU A 192 3.22 -6.17 19.08
N LEU A 193 2.79 -7.38 19.45
CA LEU A 193 1.37 -7.65 19.78
C LEU A 193 0.92 -6.86 21.00
N GLU A 194 1.72 -6.82 22.07
CA GLU A 194 1.43 -6.02 23.27
C GLU A 194 1.26 -4.52 22.90
N LYS A 195 2.15 -4.01 22.05
CA LYS A 195 2.04 -2.63 21.59
C LYS A 195 0.77 -2.39 20.77
N TYR A 196 0.38 -3.34 19.89
CA TYR A 196 -0.85 -3.26 19.11
C TYR A 196 -2.08 -3.29 20.03
N GLU A 197 -2.15 -4.21 20.99
CA GLU A 197 -3.24 -4.29 21.97
C GLU A 197 -3.38 -3.00 22.77
N SER A 198 -2.26 -2.44 23.23
CA SER A 198 -2.26 -1.14 23.94
C SER A 198 -2.88 -0.02 23.10
N ILE A 199 -2.56 0.06 21.80
CA ILE A 199 -3.09 1.09 20.92
C ILE A 199 -4.59 0.86 20.66
N VAL A 200 -4.99 -0.39 20.38
CA VAL A 200 -6.40 -0.72 20.09
C VAL A 200 -7.30 -0.56 21.31
N ASN A 201 -6.79 -0.86 22.51
CA ASN A 201 -7.55 -0.69 23.76
C ASN A 201 -7.73 0.78 24.16
N ASN A 202 -6.82 1.65 23.72
CA ASN A 202 -6.94 3.10 23.92
C ASN A 202 -7.78 3.81 22.84
N TYR A 203 -8.17 3.08 21.81
CA TYR A 203 -9.06 3.61 20.76
C TYR A 203 -10.52 3.43 21.16
N VAL A 204 -11.22 4.53 21.39
CA VAL A 204 -12.63 4.60 21.84
C VAL A 204 -13.53 4.91 20.66
#